data_508e8b0689aa30e35e26467b940f5cd9
#
_entry.id   508e8b0689aa30e35e26467b940f5cd9
#
_cell.length_a   1.000
_cell.length_b   1.000
_cell.length_c   1.000
_cell.angle_alpha   90.00
_cell.angle_beta   90.00
_cell.angle_gamma   90.00
#
_symmetry.space_group_name_H-M   'P 1'
#
loop_
_entity.id
_entity.type
_entity.pdbx_description
1 polymer ?
#
loop_
_entity_poly.entity_id
_entity_poly.type
_entity_poly.pdbx_seq_one_letter_code
_entity_poly.pdbx_strand_id
1 'polypeptide(L)'
;LIPKSTANYIFVNSEGKRFVNECAARDVLATAAIENGGTFYMIADINIAEDSRWLSNWEEQVERGNTIMADTLEELADKMGYNEEQKANFLKSIEDYNSYVDAGSDPEFGKTAFALKVEEGPFFASARKPAIHHTMGGLSINSTTNVLDTDGNIIEGLYAAGEVTGGIHAGNRVGGNAVTDAITYGRIAGETAATAE
;
A
#
# COMPACT_ATOMS: atom_id res chain seq x y z
N LEU A 1 6.69 -10.59 12.08
CA LEU A 1 5.28 -11.01 12.21
C LEU A 1 4.44 -9.81 11.78
N ILE A 2 3.85 -9.88 10.59
CA ILE A 2 2.82 -8.91 10.16
C ILE A 2 1.61 -9.23 11.04
N PRO A 3 1.08 -8.27 11.80
CA PRO A 3 -0.10 -8.50 12.61
C PRO A 3 -1.23 -9.02 11.70
N LYS A 4 -1.98 -10.03 12.14
CA LYS A 4 -3.14 -10.57 11.41
C LYS A 4 -4.16 -9.48 11.03
N SER A 5 -4.17 -8.40 11.79
CA SER A 5 -5.05 -7.25 11.70
C SER A 5 -4.91 -6.37 10.45
N THR A 6 -3.83 -6.45 9.69
CA THR A 6 -3.58 -5.52 8.58
C THR A 6 -4.30 -5.84 7.28
N ALA A 7 -5.06 -6.93 7.22
CA ALA A 7 -5.60 -7.46 5.97
C ALA A 7 -7.12 -7.64 5.94
N ASN A 8 -7.84 -7.22 6.98
CA ASN A 8 -9.28 -7.43 7.08
C ASN A 8 -10.13 -6.44 6.25
N TYR A 9 -9.58 -5.29 5.86
CA TYR A 9 -10.25 -4.34 4.97
C TYR A 9 -10.29 -4.84 3.52
N ILE A 10 -11.15 -4.27 2.71
CA ILE A 10 -11.19 -4.51 1.26
C ILE A 10 -10.98 -3.22 0.47
N PHE A 11 -10.53 -3.37 -0.78
CA PHE A 11 -10.40 -2.26 -1.72
C PHE A 11 -11.50 -2.35 -2.77
N VAL A 12 -12.22 -1.25 -2.97
CA VAL A 12 -13.23 -1.12 -4.02
C VAL A 12 -12.90 0.06 -4.94
N ASN A 13 -13.07 -0.15 -6.23
CA ASN A 13 -12.84 0.86 -7.27
C ASN A 13 -14.04 1.81 -7.42
N SER A 14 -13.96 2.74 -8.39
CA SER A 14 -15.04 3.67 -8.70
C SER A 14 -16.35 3.01 -9.15
N GLU A 15 -16.29 1.74 -9.59
CA GLU A 15 -17.48 0.96 -9.97
C GLU A 15 -18.10 0.20 -8.79
N GLY A 16 -17.60 0.39 -7.57
CA GLY A 16 -18.03 -0.34 -6.38
C GLY A 16 -17.54 -1.78 -6.31
N LYS A 17 -16.62 -2.18 -7.18
CA LYS A 17 -16.13 -3.55 -7.28
C LYS A 17 -14.80 -3.72 -6.57
N ARG A 18 -14.66 -4.81 -5.84
CA ARG A 18 -13.36 -5.30 -5.38
C ARG A 18 -12.50 -5.64 -6.59
N PHE A 19 -11.19 -5.39 -6.58
CA PHE A 19 -10.37 -5.48 -7.79
C PHE A 19 -8.99 -6.09 -7.59
N VAL A 20 -8.61 -6.46 -6.36
CA VAL A 20 -7.28 -6.99 -6.07
C VAL A 20 -7.25 -7.75 -4.74
N ASN A 21 -6.27 -8.64 -4.57
CA ASN A 21 -5.90 -9.19 -3.27
C ASN A 21 -5.22 -8.11 -2.43
N GLU A 22 -5.83 -7.64 -1.37
CA GLU A 22 -5.33 -6.56 -0.51
C GLU A 22 -4.05 -6.94 0.26
N CYS A 23 -3.68 -8.24 0.25
CA CYS A 23 -2.42 -8.74 0.81
C CYS A 23 -1.29 -8.80 -0.20
N ALA A 24 -1.52 -8.44 -1.46
CA ALA A 24 -0.52 -8.47 -2.51
C ALA A 24 0.63 -7.49 -2.25
N ALA A 25 1.74 -7.66 -2.98
CA ALA A 25 2.87 -6.76 -2.92
C ALA A 25 2.49 -5.34 -3.40
N ARG A 26 3.20 -4.33 -2.92
CA ARG A 26 2.86 -2.92 -3.15
C ARG A 26 2.82 -2.51 -4.61
N ASP A 27 3.73 -3.05 -5.41
CA ASP A 27 3.79 -2.85 -6.86
C ASP A 27 2.56 -3.43 -7.56
N VAL A 28 2.13 -4.64 -7.15
CA VAL A 28 0.88 -5.27 -7.63
C VAL A 28 -0.34 -4.42 -7.26
N LEU A 29 -0.43 -3.96 -6.00
CA LEU A 29 -1.52 -3.10 -5.55
C LEU A 29 -1.55 -1.77 -6.30
N ALA A 30 -0.39 -1.15 -6.53
CA ALA A 30 -0.30 0.12 -7.25
C ALA A 30 -0.70 -0.04 -8.72
N THR A 31 -0.22 -1.09 -9.39
CA THR A 31 -0.58 -1.42 -10.78
C THR A 31 -2.07 -1.66 -10.91
N ALA A 32 -2.64 -2.54 -10.06
CA ALA A 32 -4.06 -2.82 -10.05
C ALA A 32 -4.91 -1.55 -9.82
N ALA A 33 -4.48 -0.67 -8.91
CA ALA A 33 -5.19 0.58 -8.67
C ALA A 33 -5.15 1.52 -9.89
N ILE A 34 -4.00 1.63 -10.58
CA ILE A 34 -3.86 2.44 -11.80
C ILE A 34 -4.77 1.91 -12.91
N GLU A 35 -4.79 0.59 -13.12
CA GLU A 35 -5.64 -0.07 -14.12
C GLU A 35 -7.14 0.06 -13.81
N ASN A 36 -7.50 0.27 -12.55
CA ASN A 36 -8.88 0.49 -12.08
C ASN A 36 -9.23 1.98 -11.84
N GLY A 37 -8.59 2.90 -12.56
CA GLY A 37 -8.93 4.33 -12.54
C GLY A 37 -8.11 5.19 -11.57
N GLY A 38 -7.13 4.62 -10.89
CA GLY A 38 -6.15 5.34 -10.07
C GLY A 38 -6.63 5.76 -8.68
N THR A 39 -7.94 5.82 -8.45
CA THR A 39 -8.52 6.13 -7.13
C THR A 39 -9.44 4.99 -6.69
N PHE A 40 -9.34 4.58 -5.45
CA PHE A 40 -10.14 3.53 -4.86
C PHE A 40 -10.47 3.86 -3.40
N TYR A 41 -11.39 3.13 -2.81
CA TYR A 41 -11.72 3.23 -1.39
C TYR A 41 -11.24 2.00 -0.63
N MET A 42 -10.66 2.24 0.53
CA MET A 42 -10.43 1.22 1.55
C MET A 42 -11.66 1.19 2.45
N ILE A 43 -12.33 0.04 2.50
CA ILE A 43 -13.56 -0.17 3.25
C ILE A 43 -13.28 -1.00 4.49
N ALA A 44 -13.84 -0.57 5.61
CA ALA A 44 -13.79 -1.26 6.90
C ALA A 44 -15.09 -1.03 7.67
N ASP A 45 -15.37 -1.89 8.62
CA ASP A 45 -16.35 -1.66 9.68
C ASP A 45 -15.66 -1.30 11.00
N ILE A 46 -16.43 -1.13 12.08
CA ILE A 46 -15.87 -0.74 13.38
C ILE A 46 -14.90 -1.79 13.94
N ASN A 47 -15.20 -3.07 13.80
CA ASN A 47 -14.34 -4.15 14.29
C ASN A 47 -12.99 -4.18 13.55
N ILE A 48 -13.02 -3.99 12.22
CA ILE A 48 -11.82 -3.88 11.40
C ILE A 48 -11.03 -2.60 11.74
N ALA A 49 -11.71 -1.49 11.97
CA ALA A 49 -11.08 -0.22 12.32
C ALA A 49 -10.36 -0.29 13.67
N GLU A 50 -10.96 -0.91 14.68
CA GLU A 50 -10.37 -1.09 16.01
C GLU A 50 -9.22 -2.10 16.00
N ASP A 51 -9.33 -3.19 15.22
CA ASP A 51 -8.27 -4.19 15.04
C ASP A 51 -7.12 -3.67 14.17
N SER A 52 -7.36 -2.70 13.31
CA SER A 52 -6.40 -2.21 12.32
C SER A 52 -5.49 -1.13 12.87
N ARG A 53 -4.20 -1.39 12.85
CA ARG A 53 -3.15 -0.39 13.11
C ARG A 53 -3.26 0.86 12.20
N TRP A 54 -3.82 0.73 11.00
CA TRP A 54 -3.93 1.81 10.00
C TRP A 54 -5.18 2.67 10.18
N LEU A 55 -6.17 2.16 10.92
CA LEU A 55 -7.44 2.81 11.15
C LEU A 55 -7.67 3.15 12.64
N SER A 56 -6.70 2.89 13.52
CA SER A 56 -6.80 3.13 14.95
C SER A 56 -7.04 4.59 15.37
N ASN A 57 -6.87 5.53 14.43
CA ASN A 57 -7.20 6.94 14.62
C ASN A 57 -8.35 7.38 13.71
N TRP A 58 -9.30 6.49 13.45
CA TRP A 58 -10.42 6.73 12.53
C TRP A 58 -11.24 7.97 12.89
N GLU A 59 -11.45 8.24 14.18
CA GLU A 59 -12.18 9.43 14.65
C GLU A 59 -11.54 10.72 14.12
N GLU A 60 -10.24 10.86 14.29
CA GLU A 60 -9.47 12.00 13.76
C GLU A 60 -9.54 12.09 12.23
N GLN A 61 -9.50 10.95 11.53
CA GLN A 61 -9.58 10.93 10.07
C GLN A 61 -10.97 11.30 9.56
N VAL A 62 -12.02 10.94 10.27
CA VAL A 62 -13.40 11.37 9.98
C VAL A 62 -13.54 12.87 10.23
N GLU A 63 -13.08 13.37 11.37
CA GLU A 63 -13.11 14.80 11.69
C GLU A 63 -12.37 15.66 10.65
N ARG A 64 -11.24 15.17 10.15
CA ARG A 64 -10.45 15.83 9.09
C ARG A 64 -11.06 15.68 7.69
N GLY A 65 -12.12 14.92 7.52
CA GLY A 65 -12.73 14.65 6.21
C GLY A 65 -11.93 13.70 5.30
N ASN A 66 -10.93 13.00 5.84
CA ASN A 66 -10.13 12.02 5.08
C ASN A 66 -10.80 10.64 4.99
N THR A 67 -11.77 10.38 5.86
CA THR A 67 -12.52 9.14 5.93
C THR A 67 -14.00 9.45 6.02
N ILE A 68 -14.79 8.84 5.17
CA ILE A 68 -16.25 8.88 5.20
C ILE A 68 -16.72 7.85 6.22
N MET A 69 -17.70 8.22 7.06
CA MET A 69 -18.35 7.32 8.01
C MET A 69 -19.86 7.32 7.79
N ALA A 70 -20.47 6.15 7.94
CA ALA A 70 -21.91 5.96 7.85
C ALA A 70 -22.38 4.82 8.75
N ASP A 71 -23.65 4.85 9.14
CA ASP A 71 -24.22 3.82 10.00
C ASP A 71 -24.62 2.56 9.21
N THR A 72 -24.87 2.69 7.90
CA THR A 72 -25.19 1.59 7.00
C THR A 72 -24.30 1.59 5.75
N LEU A 73 -24.19 0.44 5.07
CA LEU A 73 -23.43 0.32 3.83
C LEU A 73 -24.08 1.10 2.68
N GLU A 74 -25.41 1.16 2.65
CA GLU A 74 -26.16 1.94 1.67
C GLU A 74 -25.85 3.43 1.82
N GLU A 75 -25.91 3.94 3.06
CA GLU A 75 -25.55 5.33 3.36
C GLU A 75 -24.09 5.62 3.03
N LEU A 76 -23.20 4.67 3.29
CA LEU A 76 -21.78 4.81 2.95
C LEU A 76 -21.60 4.95 1.42
N ALA A 77 -22.29 4.11 0.64
CA ALA A 77 -22.27 4.18 -0.82
C ALA A 77 -22.81 5.52 -1.34
N ASP A 78 -23.89 6.03 -0.75
CA ASP A 78 -24.46 7.33 -1.09
C ASP A 78 -23.46 8.48 -0.79
N LYS A 79 -22.80 8.44 0.37
CA LYS A 79 -21.77 9.41 0.75
C LYS A 79 -20.50 9.33 -0.12
N MET A 80 -20.16 8.16 -0.66
CA MET A 80 -19.09 7.99 -1.65
C MET A 80 -19.49 8.53 -3.04
N GLY A 81 -20.75 8.89 -3.26
CA GLY A 81 -21.27 9.42 -4.51
C GLY A 81 -21.57 8.35 -5.56
N TYR A 82 -21.79 7.10 -5.16
CA TYR A 82 -22.13 6.02 -6.05
C TYR A 82 -23.56 6.15 -6.60
N ASN A 83 -23.72 5.89 -7.90
CA ASN A 83 -25.03 5.71 -8.48
C ASN A 83 -25.62 4.33 -8.12
N GLU A 84 -26.87 4.04 -8.50
CA GLU A 84 -27.57 2.79 -8.13
C GLU A 84 -26.83 1.51 -8.59
N GLU A 85 -26.19 1.54 -9.76
CA GLU A 85 -25.41 0.41 -10.26
C GLU A 85 -24.12 0.20 -9.45
N GLN A 86 -23.37 1.26 -9.21
CA GLN A 86 -22.16 1.25 -8.40
C GLN A 86 -22.45 0.85 -6.96
N LYS A 87 -23.57 1.31 -6.39
CA LYS A 87 -24.06 0.93 -5.07
C LYS A 87 -24.40 -0.56 -5.02
N ALA A 88 -25.10 -1.08 -6.02
CA ALA A 88 -25.40 -2.50 -6.09
C ALA A 88 -24.14 -3.37 -6.19
N ASN A 89 -23.16 -2.94 -6.99
CA ASN A 89 -21.86 -3.59 -7.09
C ASN A 89 -21.09 -3.56 -5.75
N PHE A 90 -21.13 -2.42 -5.05
CA PHE A 90 -20.49 -2.25 -3.75
C PHE A 90 -21.07 -3.20 -2.70
N LEU A 91 -22.39 -3.22 -2.54
CA LEU A 91 -23.07 -4.12 -1.60
C LEU A 91 -22.77 -5.59 -1.92
N LYS A 92 -22.77 -5.95 -3.21
CA LYS A 92 -22.40 -7.30 -3.62
C LYS A 92 -20.94 -7.63 -3.31
N SER A 93 -20.01 -6.71 -3.51
CA SER A 93 -18.59 -6.91 -3.17
C SER A 93 -18.40 -7.20 -1.67
N ILE A 94 -19.18 -6.52 -0.81
CA ILE A 94 -19.18 -6.78 0.63
C ILE A 94 -19.78 -8.15 0.96
N GLU A 95 -20.93 -8.49 0.38
CA GLU A 95 -21.58 -9.79 0.56
C GLU A 95 -20.66 -10.94 0.17
N ASP A 96 -20.05 -10.85 -1.03
CA ASP A 96 -19.12 -11.85 -1.54
C ASP A 96 -17.91 -12.00 -0.61
N TYR A 97 -17.27 -10.88 -0.22
CA TYR A 97 -16.16 -10.89 0.73
C TYR A 97 -16.53 -11.55 2.07
N ASN A 98 -17.68 -11.20 2.64
CA ASN A 98 -18.15 -11.77 3.89
C ASN A 98 -18.36 -13.29 3.76
N SER A 99 -18.89 -13.75 2.62
CA SER A 99 -19.03 -15.18 2.33
C SER A 99 -17.68 -15.91 2.23
N TYR A 100 -16.65 -15.24 1.70
CA TYR A 100 -15.29 -15.79 1.62
C TYR A 100 -14.65 -15.89 3.01
N VAL A 101 -14.92 -14.94 3.91
CA VAL A 101 -14.50 -15.03 5.32
C VAL A 101 -15.11 -16.26 5.98
N ASP A 102 -16.42 -16.50 5.81
CA ASP A 102 -17.11 -17.68 6.34
C ASP A 102 -16.57 -18.99 5.77
N ALA A 103 -16.24 -19.00 4.48
CA ALA A 103 -15.67 -20.16 3.79
C ALA A 103 -14.18 -20.38 4.13
N GLY A 104 -13.49 -19.38 4.71
CA GLY A 104 -12.04 -19.41 4.95
C GLY A 104 -11.21 -19.43 3.66
N SER A 105 -11.78 -18.98 2.54
CA SER A 105 -11.17 -19.04 1.21
C SER A 105 -11.71 -17.93 0.32
N ASP A 106 -10.82 -17.20 -0.36
CA ASP A 106 -11.15 -16.17 -1.34
C ASP A 106 -10.87 -16.71 -2.76
N PRO A 107 -11.90 -17.19 -3.48
CA PRO A 107 -11.73 -17.73 -4.82
C PRO A 107 -11.53 -16.67 -5.89
N GLU A 108 -11.83 -15.40 -5.59
CA GLU A 108 -11.80 -14.31 -6.57
C GLU A 108 -10.37 -13.76 -6.73
N PHE A 109 -9.70 -13.44 -5.61
CA PHE A 109 -8.36 -12.84 -5.63
C PHE A 109 -7.31 -13.64 -4.84
N GLY A 110 -7.69 -14.75 -4.20
CA GLY A 110 -6.75 -15.59 -3.46
C GLY A 110 -6.20 -14.92 -2.19
N LYS A 111 -6.95 -14.05 -1.54
CA LYS A 111 -6.57 -13.44 -0.26
C LYS A 111 -6.48 -14.53 0.81
N THR A 112 -5.38 -14.56 1.56
CA THR A 112 -5.12 -15.62 2.54
C THR A 112 -5.11 -15.14 3.99
N ALA A 113 -5.05 -13.82 4.20
CA ALA A 113 -4.98 -13.21 5.53
C ALA A 113 -6.20 -12.32 5.76
N PHE A 114 -7.31 -12.93 6.18
CA PHE A 114 -8.53 -12.25 6.56
C PHE A 114 -9.25 -13.09 7.64
N ALA A 115 -9.95 -12.42 8.56
CA ALA A 115 -10.66 -13.08 9.66
C ALA A 115 -11.91 -12.32 10.09
N LEU A 116 -12.05 -11.05 9.70
CA LEU A 116 -13.18 -10.20 10.06
C LEU A 116 -14.00 -9.88 8.82
N LYS A 117 -15.29 -9.86 8.99
CA LYS A 117 -16.29 -9.43 8.01
C LYS A 117 -16.47 -7.92 8.06
N VAL A 118 -17.09 -7.38 7.03
CA VAL A 118 -17.61 -6.01 7.00
C VAL A 118 -19.11 -6.10 7.26
N GLU A 119 -19.55 -6.11 8.52
CA GLU A 119 -20.95 -6.39 8.88
C GLU A 119 -21.51 -5.55 10.04
N GLU A 120 -20.68 -4.88 10.83
CA GLU A 120 -21.11 -4.11 12.00
C GLU A 120 -20.75 -2.63 11.87
N GLY A 121 -21.77 -1.76 11.85
CA GLY A 121 -21.57 -0.31 11.78
C GLY A 121 -20.98 0.30 13.07
N PRO A 122 -20.41 1.50 13.00
CA PRO A 122 -20.30 2.32 11.79
C PRO A 122 -19.31 1.76 10.77
N PHE A 123 -19.57 2.08 9.50
CA PHE A 123 -18.74 1.70 8.35
C PHE A 123 -17.90 2.87 7.87
N PHE A 124 -16.73 2.57 7.33
CA PHE A 124 -15.73 3.56 6.93
C PHE A 124 -15.27 3.36 5.48
N ALA A 125 -15.12 4.47 4.75
CA ALA A 125 -14.51 4.50 3.44
C ALA A 125 -13.42 5.58 3.40
N SER A 126 -12.17 5.16 3.19
CA SER A 126 -11.03 6.06 3.02
C SER A 126 -10.58 6.07 1.57
N ALA A 127 -10.64 7.23 0.91
CA ALA A 127 -10.13 7.37 -0.44
C ALA A 127 -8.62 7.20 -0.49
N ARG A 128 -8.15 6.42 -1.45
CA ARG A 128 -6.74 6.08 -1.67
C ARG A 128 -6.36 6.24 -3.13
N LYS A 129 -5.09 6.51 -3.37
CA LYS A 129 -4.48 6.52 -4.71
C LYS A 129 -3.03 6.07 -4.61
N PRO A 130 -2.46 5.48 -5.66
CA PRO A 130 -1.04 5.20 -5.73
C PRO A 130 -0.22 6.49 -5.59
N ALA A 131 0.90 6.38 -4.89
CA ALA A 131 1.86 7.48 -4.75
C ALA A 131 3.27 6.90 -4.76
N ILE A 132 4.22 7.65 -5.30
CA ILE A 132 5.63 7.30 -5.25
C ILE A 132 6.10 7.52 -3.82
N HIS A 133 6.64 6.46 -3.22
CA HIS A 133 7.20 6.49 -1.88
C HIS A 133 8.73 6.38 -1.90
N HIS A 134 9.27 5.58 -2.83
CA HIS A 134 10.69 5.27 -2.94
C HIS A 134 11.00 4.76 -4.34
N THR A 135 12.07 5.23 -4.94
CA THR A 135 12.58 4.67 -6.21
C THR A 135 13.47 3.45 -5.96
N MET A 136 13.35 2.41 -6.82
CA MET A 136 14.19 1.20 -6.72
C MET A 136 15.36 1.26 -7.71
N GLY A 137 15.19 1.97 -8.80
CA GLY A 137 16.26 2.29 -9.77
C GLY A 137 17.02 3.54 -9.35
N GLY A 138 18.18 3.72 -9.96
CA GLY A 138 19.05 4.88 -9.70
C GLY A 138 20.46 4.66 -10.23
N LEU A 139 21.41 5.41 -9.71
CA LEU A 139 22.82 5.30 -10.08
C LEU A 139 23.39 3.93 -9.68
N SER A 140 24.10 3.30 -10.60
CA SER A 140 24.87 2.08 -10.30
C SER A 140 26.07 2.42 -9.45
N ILE A 141 26.28 1.69 -8.37
CA ILE A 141 27.44 1.86 -7.48
C ILE A 141 28.14 0.52 -7.23
N ASN A 142 29.42 0.57 -6.90
CA ASN A 142 30.15 -0.57 -6.38
C ASN A 142 30.04 -0.66 -4.84
N SER A 143 30.70 -1.65 -4.22
CA SER A 143 30.67 -1.88 -2.77
C SER A 143 31.31 -0.76 -1.94
N THR A 144 32.09 0.10 -2.56
CA THR A 144 32.72 1.29 -1.95
C THR A 144 32.01 2.59 -2.34
N THR A 145 30.78 2.47 -2.93
CA THR A 145 29.88 3.57 -3.27
C THR A 145 30.33 4.49 -4.41
N ASN A 146 31.41 4.13 -5.15
CA ASN A 146 31.75 4.85 -6.37
C ASN A 146 30.64 4.64 -7.40
N VAL A 147 30.24 5.71 -8.06
CA VAL A 147 29.29 5.63 -9.18
C VAL A 147 29.97 5.02 -10.40
N LEU A 148 29.24 4.15 -11.09
CA LEU A 148 29.66 3.46 -12.28
C LEU A 148 29.01 4.09 -13.51
N ASP A 149 29.77 4.18 -14.61
CA ASP A 149 29.25 4.53 -15.94
C ASP A 149 28.46 3.37 -16.57
N THR A 150 27.98 3.54 -17.78
CA THR A 150 27.22 2.52 -18.53
C THR A 150 28.03 1.31 -18.92
N ASP A 151 29.37 1.41 -18.94
CA ASP A 151 30.29 0.34 -19.24
C ASP A 151 30.82 -0.38 -17.98
N GLY A 152 30.39 0.10 -16.80
CA GLY A 152 30.74 -0.45 -15.48
C GLY A 152 32.08 0.09 -14.93
N ASN A 153 32.65 1.14 -15.52
CA ASN A 153 33.86 1.78 -15.01
C ASN A 153 33.51 2.79 -13.91
N ILE A 154 34.43 3.01 -12.99
CA ILE A 154 34.29 4.02 -11.94
C ILE A 154 34.35 5.42 -12.55
N ILE A 155 33.39 6.27 -12.19
CA ILE A 155 33.47 7.71 -12.42
C ILE A 155 34.25 8.30 -11.25
N GLU A 156 35.49 8.70 -11.50
CA GLU A 156 36.37 9.21 -10.46
C GLU A 156 35.80 10.44 -9.75
N GLY A 157 35.93 10.45 -8.42
CA GLY A 157 35.46 11.54 -7.57
C GLY A 157 33.95 11.60 -7.37
N LEU A 158 33.16 10.66 -7.94
CA LEU A 158 31.72 10.61 -7.80
C LEU A 158 31.27 9.43 -6.92
N TYR A 159 30.54 9.75 -5.85
CA TYR A 159 30.01 8.79 -4.89
C TYR A 159 28.50 8.98 -4.74
N ALA A 160 27.78 7.91 -4.46
CA ALA A 160 26.34 7.98 -4.22
C ALA A 160 25.91 6.97 -3.16
N ALA A 161 24.87 7.34 -2.37
CA ALA A 161 24.28 6.48 -1.35
C ALA A 161 22.80 6.81 -1.12
N GLY A 162 22.03 5.84 -0.61
CA GLY A 162 20.61 5.98 -0.32
C GLY A 162 19.74 5.91 -1.56
N GLU A 163 18.57 6.52 -1.53
CA GLU A 163 17.52 6.36 -2.55
C GLU A 163 17.96 6.70 -3.99
N VAL A 164 18.95 7.57 -4.15
CA VAL A 164 19.50 7.93 -5.47
C VAL A 164 20.22 6.75 -6.17
N THR A 165 20.58 5.71 -5.41
CA THR A 165 21.25 4.51 -5.92
C THR A 165 20.26 3.44 -6.32
N GLY A 166 20.59 2.68 -7.38
CA GLY A 166 19.80 1.55 -7.87
C GLY A 166 20.43 0.20 -7.54
N GLY A 167 19.60 -0.87 -7.67
CA GLY A 167 20.09 -2.25 -7.60
C GLY A 167 20.17 -2.86 -6.20
N ILE A 168 20.09 -2.06 -5.12
CA ILE A 168 20.20 -2.56 -3.74
C ILE A 168 18.92 -3.29 -3.31
N HIS A 169 17.76 -2.78 -3.69
CA HIS A 169 16.47 -3.27 -3.25
C HIS A 169 15.72 -4.13 -4.27
N ALA A 170 16.34 -4.50 -5.38
CA ALA A 170 15.69 -5.19 -6.49
C ALA A 170 14.42 -4.45 -6.97
N GLY A 171 13.35 -5.17 -7.30
CA GLY A 171 12.10 -4.59 -7.80
C GLY A 171 11.12 -4.12 -6.70
N ASN A 172 11.29 -4.57 -5.46
CA ASN A 172 10.38 -4.23 -4.36
C ASN A 172 11.11 -4.28 -3.02
N ARG A 173 10.96 -3.24 -2.22
CA ARG A 173 11.70 -3.05 -0.97
C ARG A 173 10.82 -3.33 0.26
N VAL A 174 11.35 -4.12 1.20
CA VAL A 174 10.73 -4.30 2.52
C VAL A 174 10.75 -2.96 3.29
N GLY A 175 9.63 -2.65 3.97
CA GLY A 175 9.48 -1.43 4.77
C GLY A 175 10.59 -1.27 5.80
N GLY A 176 11.10 -0.04 5.94
CA GLY A 176 12.20 0.29 6.87
C GLY A 176 13.60 0.19 6.25
N ASN A 177 13.84 -0.69 5.28
CA ASN A 177 15.18 -0.93 4.73
C ASN A 177 15.83 0.29 4.06
N ALA A 178 15.05 1.28 3.60
CA ALA A 178 15.60 2.52 3.05
C ALA A 178 16.46 3.30 4.06
N VAL A 179 16.07 3.29 5.35
CA VAL A 179 16.84 3.96 6.41
C VAL A 179 18.16 3.24 6.64
N THR A 180 18.13 1.90 6.71
CA THR A 180 19.32 1.08 6.85
C THR A 180 20.28 1.28 5.68
N ASP A 181 19.77 1.28 4.45
CA ASP A 181 20.51 1.55 3.23
C ASP A 181 21.20 2.93 3.29
N ALA A 182 20.42 4.00 3.51
CA ALA A 182 20.93 5.37 3.56
C ALA A 182 22.03 5.56 4.61
N ILE A 183 21.88 4.98 5.81
CA ILE A 183 22.86 5.08 6.88
C ILE A 183 24.12 4.26 6.54
N THR A 184 23.96 3.01 6.09
CA THR A 184 25.07 2.10 5.84
C THR A 184 25.93 2.61 4.69
N TYR A 185 25.31 2.83 3.53
CA TYR A 185 26.04 3.28 2.34
C TYR A 185 26.46 4.74 2.44
N GLY A 186 25.71 5.60 3.12
CA GLY A 186 26.13 6.97 3.40
C GLY A 186 27.43 7.05 4.23
N ARG A 187 27.57 6.15 5.22
CA ARG A 187 28.84 6.03 5.98
C ARG A 187 29.98 5.57 5.12
N ILE A 188 29.77 4.52 4.30
CA ILE A 188 30.79 4.00 3.39
C ILE A 188 31.21 5.08 2.37
N ALA A 189 30.23 5.82 1.80
CA ALA A 189 30.51 6.90 0.86
C ALA A 189 31.38 8.00 1.49
N GLY A 190 31.06 8.39 2.73
CA GLY A 190 31.85 9.38 3.45
C GLY A 190 33.28 8.91 3.77
N GLU A 191 33.45 7.66 4.19
CA GLU A 191 34.76 7.05 4.47
C GLU A 191 35.57 6.94 3.18
N THR A 192 34.98 6.46 2.08
CA THR A 192 35.68 6.34 0.79
C THR A 192 36.08 7.69 0.24
N ALA A 193 35.18 8.67 0.24
CA ALA A 193 35.48 10.02 -0.25
C ALA A 193 36.57 10.72 0.57
N ALA A 194 36.61 10.52 1.89
CA ALA A 194 37.61 11.12 2.76
C ALA A 194 39.01 10.51 2.61
N THR A 195 39.11 9.29 2.08
CA THR A 195 40.36 8.56 1.91
C THR A 195 40.80 8.49 0.44
N ALA A 196 40.03 9.04 -0.49
CA ALA A 196 40.41 9.16 -1.89
C ALA A 196 41.56 10.21 -2.03
N GLU A 197 42.64 9.80 -2.72
CA GLU A 197 43.77 10.67 -3.04
C GLU A 197 43.49 11.53 -4.30
#